data_563ad489e80ada7846f079ffc1ad0e2b
#
_entry.id   563ad489e80ada7846f079ffc1ad0e2b
#
_cell.length_a   1.000
_cell.length_b   1.000
_cell.length_c   1.000
_cell.angle_alpha   90.00
_cell.angle_beta   90.00
_cell.angle_gamma   90.00
#
_symmetry.space_group_name_H-M   'P 1'
#
loop_
_entity.id
_entity.type
_entity.pdbx_description
1 polymer ?
#
loop_
_entity_poly.entity_id
_entity_poly.type
_entity_poly.pdbx_seq_one_letter_code
_entity_poly.pdbx_strand_id
1 'polypeptide(L)'
;MPPALSTRSRRSVVRGAAGAVGLLLLGNWRLASGAGEAATEANLPQVAPVPGGIVRLSLGPSQERPRAWAGEVPLLVLGDPIEWSALVGIPLSAAPGEARIVVQIDGLAPREQAYTVVPKRYAEQRLKVEPKTVDLSPQDLARFERERDHQQTVIAVFSEPLPASLRMRVPTPGRRSSSFGLRRVFNGQSRNPHSGMDIAAPTGTPVVAPLAGRVIDTGDYFFNGQTVWLDHGGGLLSMVCHLSAIDVTTGDVLDAGQRLGAVGATGRVTGPHLHWGVMLNRAMVDPALLLAE
;
A
#
# COMPACT_ATOMS: atom_id res chain seq x y z
N MET A 1 29.83 71.53 27.00
CA MET A 1 29.08 72.54 27.78
C MET A 1 27.66 72.04 27.94
N PRO A 2 27.17 71.86 29.15
CA PRO A 2 25.75 71.65 29.52
C PRO A 2 25.09 73.02 29.73
N PRO A 3 23.92 73.22 30.24
CA PRO A 3 22.94 72.42 30.99
C PRO A 3 21.48 72.62 30.48
N ALA A 4 20.40 72.26 31.07
CA ALA A 4 19.81 72.29 32.35
C ALA A 4 18.45 71.60 32.30
N LEU A 5 18.07 70.78 33.25
CA LEU A 5 17.26 71.02 34.49
C LEU A 5 15.80 71.44 34.31
N SER A 6 14.98 70.60 34.98
CA SER A 6 13.86 71.00 35.88
C SER A 6 12.47 70.81 35.25
N THR A 7 11.42 70.20 35.85
CA THR A 7 11.03 70.17 37.29
C THR A 7 9.85 69.16 37.48
N ARG A 8 9.85 68.53 38.60
CA ARG A 8 8.78 67.96 39.42
C ARG A 8 7.33 68.39 39.16
N SER A 9 6.40 67.48 39.26
CA SER A 9 5.21 67.63 40.12
C SER A 9 4.60 66.28 40.58
N ARG A 10 4.17 66.26 41.77
CA ARG A 10 3.71 65.14 42.62
C ARG A 10 2.19 64.95 42.54
N ARG A 11 1.76 63.78 43.07
CA ARG A 11 0.41 63.42 43.64
C ARG A 11 -0.49 62.75 42.58
N SER A 12 -1.24 61.65 42.80
CA SER A 12 -1.77 61.12 44.03
C SER A 12 -2.10 59.63 43.89
N VAL A 13 -2.11 58.97 45.03
CA VAL A 13 -2.51 57.56 45.25
C VAL A 13 -4.02 57.43 45.10
N VAL A 14 -4.45 56.34 44.35
CA VAL A 14 -5.75 55.72 44.64
C VAL A 14 -5.53 54.17 44.52
N ARG A 15 -5.82 53.51 45.63
CA ARG A 15 -5.92 52.10 45.79
C ARG A 15 -7.20 51.57 45.11
N GLY A 16 -7.13 50.62 44.25
CA GLY A 16 -8.24 49.82 43.75
C GLY A 16 -7.84 48.38 43.68
N ALA A 17 -8.27 47.56 44.61
CA ALA A 17 -8.17 46.13 44.59
C ALA A 17 -9.21 45.57 43.61
N ALA A 18 -8.79 44.80 42.60
CA ALA A 18 -9.70 43.99 41.81
C ALA A 18 -9.03 42.65 41.51
N GLY A 19 -9.70 41.59 41.91
CA GLY A 19 -9.20 40.24 41.94
C GLY A 19 -8.89 39.67 40.56
N ALA A 20 -7.79 38.98 40.48
CA ALA A 20 -7.43 38.12 39.34
C ALA A 20 -8.22 36.81 39.41
N VAL A 21 -9.25 36.69 38.57
CA VAL A 21 -9.85 35.39 38.28
C VAL A 21 -8.94 34.70 37.27
N GLY A 22 -8.13 33.77 37.75
CA GLY A 22 -7.34 32.91 36.94
C GLY A 22 -8.22 31.88 36.21
N LEU A 23 -8.48 32.10 34.95
CA LEU A 23 -9.06 31.07 34.06
C LEU A 23 -7.99 30.01 33.78
N LEU A 24 -8.02 28.93 34.55
CA LEU A 24 -7.30 27.70 34.20
C LEU A 24 -7.96 27.10 32.95
N LEU A 25 -7.39 27.40 31.78
CA LEU A 25 -7.64 26.63 30.57
C LEU A 25 -7.02 25.23 30.75
N LEU A 26 -7.81 24.32 31.31
CA LEU A 26 -7.54 22.90 31.23
C LEU A 26 -7.63 22.51 29.75
N GLY A 27 -6.49 22.55 29.05
CA GLY A 27 -6.33 21.96 27.76
C GLY A 27 -6.65 20.47 27.87
N ASN A 28 -7.79 20.06 27.35
CA ASN A 28 -8.12 18.65 27.12
C ASN A 28 -7.14 18.12 26.11
N TRP A 29 -5.98 17.68 26.54
CA TRP A 29 -5.18 16.74 25.79
C TRP A 29 -5.96 15.44 25.76
N ARG A 30 -6.72 15.25 24.70
CA ARG A 30 -7.17 13.92 24.33
C ARG A 30 -5.91 13.13 24.00
N LEU A 31 -5.47 12.31 24.95
CA LEU A 31 -4.64 11.16 24.65
C LEU A 31 -5.43 10.37 23.60
N ALA A 32 -5.04 10.45 22.35
CA ALA A 32 -5.47 9.51 21.35
C ALA A 32 -4.94 8.14 21.80
N SER A 33 -5.76 7.45 22.58
CA SER A 33 -5.57 6.03 22.82
C SER A 33 -5.71 5.37 21.47
N GLY A 34 -4.59 5.04 20.83
CA GLY A 34 -4.53 4.16 19.69
C GLY A 34 -4.85 2.73 20.14
N ALA A 35 -6.06 2.52 20.66
CA ALA A 35 -6.66 1.21 20.68
C ALA A 35 -6.90 0.86 19.22
N GLY A 36 -6.09 -0.04 18.66
CA GLY A 36 -6.30 -0.59 17.34
C GLY A 36 -7.76 -1.07 17.29
N GLU A 37 -8.52 -0.47 16.38
CA GLU A 37 -9.88 -0.90 16.11
C GLU A 37 -9.81 -2.38 15.73
N ALA A 38 -10.51 -3.23 16.47
CA ALA A 38 -10.54 -4.67 16.20
C ALA A 38 -10.89 -4.87 14.72
N ALA A 39 -10.09 -5.65 14.01
CA ALA A 39 -10.29 -5.90 12.58
C ALA A 39 -11.63 -6.61 12.39
N THR A 40 -12.68 -5.84 12.13
CA THR A 40 -14.00 -6.40 11.82
C THR A 40 -13.94 -7.09 10.46
N GLU A 41 -14.77 -8.14 10.25
CA GLU A 41 -14.88 -8.84 8.96
C GLU A 41 -15.09 -7.86 7.78
N ALA A 42 -15.81 -6.77 8.01
CA ALA A 42 -16.08 -5.74 7.02
C ALA A 42 -14.80 -5.02 6.53
N ASN A 43 -13.73 -5.01 7.32
CA ASN A 43 -12.46 -4.33 7.03
C ASN A 43 -11.40 -5.26 6.43
N LEU A 44 -11.67 -6.56 6.35
CA LEU A 44 -10.72 -7.56 5.87
C LEU A 44 -10.93 -7.86 4.38
N PRO A 45 -9.87 -8.29 3.65
CA PRO A 45 -9.99 -8.71 2.27
C PRO A 45 -10.81 -9.99 2.13
N GLN A 46 -11.33 -10.23 0.93
CA GLN A 46 -11.91 -11.54 0.59
C GLN A 46 -10.81 -12.61 0.57
N VAL A 47 -11.11 -13.78 1.14
CA VAL A 47 -10.18 -14.91 1.18
C VAL A 47 -10.28 -15.71 -0.11
N ALA A 48 -9.14 -15.99 -0.72
CA ALA A 48 -9.00 -16.86 -1.88
C ALA A 48 -7.67 -17.61 -1.78
N PRO A 49 -7.62 -18.85 -1.29
CA PRO A 49 -6.39 -19.59 -1.06
C PRO A 49 -5.84 -20.20 -2.38
N VAL A 50 -5.59 -19.34 -3.36
CA VAL A 50 -5.12 -19.72 -4.71
C VAL A 50 -3.89 -18.90 -5.09
N PRO A 51 -3.06 -19.30 -6.08
CA PRO A 51 -1.99 -18.44 -6.58
C PRO A 51 -2.53 -17.06 -6.94
N GLY A 52 -1.90 -15.99 -6.43
CA GLY A 52 -2.35 -14.60 -6.58
C GLY A 52 -3.49 -14.20 -5.64
N GLY A 53 -3.88 -15.06 -4.71
CA GLY A 53 -4.91 -14.80 -3.71
C GLY A 53 -4.38 -14.43 -2.35
N ILE A 54 -5.28 -14.44 -1.37
CA ILE A 54 -5.00 -14.14 0.03
C ILE A 54 -5.59 -15.25 0.89
N VAL A 55 -4.84 -15.71 1.90
CA VAL A 55 -5.36 -16.58 2.96
C VAL A 55 -5.29 -15.87 4.31
N ARG A 56 -6.29 -16.08 5.14
CA ARG A 56 -6.33 -15.64 6.54
C ARG A 56 -6.19 -16.85 7.44
N LEU A 57 -5.23 -16.81 8.34
CA LEU A 57 -4.93 -17.88 9.27
C LEU A 57 -5.12 -17.38 10.70
N SER A 58 -6.02 -18.02 11.45
CA SER A 58 -6.17 -17.80 12.88
C SER A 58 -4.88 -18.18 13.61
N LEU A 59 -4.40 -17.29 14.45
CA LEU A 59 -3.23 -17.54 15.32
C LEU A 59 -3.64 -17.86 16.76
N GLY A 60 -4.94 -17.68 17.08
CA GLY A 60 -5.51 -17.82 18.40
C GLY A 60 -5.26 -16.61 19.30
N PRO A 61 -5.59 -16.74 20.61
CA PRO A 61 -5.45 -15.67 21.58
C PRO A 61 -3.99 -15.47 22.00
N SER A 62 -3.62 -14.21 22.23
CA SER A 62 -2.33 -13.81 22.83
C SER A 62 -2.46 -12.41 23.39
N GLN A 63 -1.83 -12.14 24.54
CA GLN A 63 -1.83 -10.78 25.13
C GLN A 63 -1.16 -9.76 24.21
N GLU A 64 -0.08 -10.17 23.56
CA GLU A 64 0.65 -9.35 22.59
C GLU A 64 0.43 -9.90 21.19
N ARG A 65 0.54 -9.01 20.18
CA ARG A 65 0.42 -9.37 18.77
C ARG A 65 1.49 -10.38 18.37
N PRO A 66 1.12 -11.58 17.94
CA PRO A 66 2.07 -12.55 17.42
C PRO A 66 2.83 -12.00 16.21
N ARG A 67 4.03 -12.49 16.00
CA ARG A 67 4.79 -12.27 14.77
C ARG A 67 4.64 -13.50 13.88
N ALA A 68 4.56 -13.31 12.59
CA ALA A 68 4.45 -14.41 11.63
C ALA A 68 5.28 -14.15 10.37
N TRP A 69 5.77 -15.21 9.75
CA TRP A 69 6.60 -15.15 8.54
C TRP A 69 6.25 -16.26 7.55
N ALA A 70 6.33 -15.94 6.26
CA ALA A 70 6.40 -16.92 5.17
C ALA A 70 7.85 -16.95 4.65
N GLY A 71 8.63 -17.97 5.05
CA GLY A 71 10.09 -17.92 4.90
C GLY A 71 10.67 -16.74 5.69
N GLU A 72 11.37 -15.84 4.98
CA GLU A 72 11.94 -14.63 5.57
C GLU A 72 11.01 -13.39 5.49
N VAL A 73 9.86 -13.51 4.86
CA VAL A 73 8.95 -12.39 4.63
C VAL A 73 8.00 -12.23 5.82
N PRO A 74 8.02 -11.07 6.52
CA PRO A 74 7.08 -10.81 7.60
C PRO A 74 5.65 -10.70 7.07
N LEU A 75 4.70 -11.18 7.86
CA LEU A 75 3.28 -11.20 7.52
C LEU A 75 2.52 -10.13 8.29
N LEU A 76 1.49 -9.57 7.65
CA LEU A 76 0.53 -8.70 8.32
C LEU A 76 -0.30 -9.50 9.32
N VAL A 77 -0.18 -9.16 10.60
CA VAL A 77 -0.97 -9.76 11.70
C VAL A 77 -1.89 -8.70 12.27
N LEU A 78 -3.19 -8.98 12.22
CA LEU A 78 -4.27 -8.11 12.69
C LEU A 78 -5.15 -8.86 13.69
N GLY A 79 -5.83 -8.14 14.55
CA GLY A 79 -6.72 -8.69 15.56
C GLY A 79 -6.58 -8.00 16.90
N ASP A 80 -6.98 -8.70 17.94
CA ASP A 80 -6.92 -8.27 19.33
C ASP A 80 -6.47 -9.45 20.22
N PRO A 81 -6.32 -9.27 21.56
CA PRO A 81 -5.89 -10.34 22.45
C PRO A 81 -6.77 -11.60 22.46
N ILE A 82 -8.00 -11.52 21.97
CA ILE A 82 -8.91 -12.66 21.91
C ILE A 82 -8.63 -13.48 20.65
N GLU A 83 -8.37 -12.81 19.52
CA GLU A 83 -8.17 -13.49 18.23
C GLU A 83 -7.21 -12.69 17.33
N TRP A 84 -6.06 -13.25 17.06
CA TRP A 84 -5.10 -12.75 16.08
C TRP A 84 -5.21 -13.53 14.77
N SER A 85 -5.04 -12.86 13.65
CA SER A 85 -5.03 -13.45 12.32
C SER A 85 -3.81 -12.99 11.52
N ALA A 86 -3.11 -13.93 10.90
CA ALA A 86 -2.12 -13.62 9.88
C ALA A 86 -2.77 -13.59 8.50
N LEU A 87 -2.45 -12.56 7.72
CA LEU A 87 -2.83 -12.45 6.31
C LEU A 87 -1.63 -12.81 5.45
N VAL A 88 -1.80 -13.75 4.53
CA VAL A 88 -0.74 -14.26 3.66
C VAL A 88 -1.10 -13.99 2.22
N GLY A 89 -0.34 -13.14 1.55
CA GLY A 89 -0.39 -13.00 0.10
C GLY A 89 0.25 -14.21 -0.58
N ILE A 90 -0.45 -14.85 -1.50
CA ILE A 90 0.03 -16.02 -2.23
C ILE A 90 0.58 -15.59 -3.58
N PRO A 91 1.87 -15.76 -3.88
CA PRO A 91 2.42 -15.38 -5.19
C PRO A 91 1.73 -16.10 -6.36
N LEU A 92 1.62 -15.46 -7.52
CA LEU A 92 1.13 -16.10 -8.74
C LEU A 92 1.94 -17.34 -9.17
N SER A 93 3.20 -17.39 -8.75
CA SER A 93 4.11 -18.52 -9.01
C SER A 93 3.98 -19.66 -8.00
N ALA A 94 3.14 -19.50 -6.96
CA ALA A 94 2.97 -20.55 -5.96
C ALA A 94 2.40 -21.83 -6.59
N ALA A 95 3.01 -22.96 -6.26
CA ALA A 95 2.48 -24.25 -6.62
C ALA A 95 1.27 -24.60 -5.74
N PRO A 96 0.22 -25.24 -6.33
CA PRO A 96 -0.84 -25.80 -5.50
C PRO A 96 -0.30 -26.88 -4.55
N GLY A 97 -0.88 -26.99 -3.37
CA GLY A 97 -0.47 -27.93 -2.34
C GLY A 97 -0.33 -27.29 -0.97
N GLU A 98 0.31 -27.97 -0.04
CA GLU A 98 0.56 -27.49 1.30
C GLU A 98 1.66 -26.42 1.30
N ALA A 99 1.40 -25.33 2.00
CA ALA A 99 2.36 -24.28 2.32
C ALA A 99 2.32 -23.99 3.81
N ARG A 100 3.35 -23.31 4.35
CA ARG A 100 3.49 -23.09 5.79
C ARG A 100 3.96 -21.68 6.10
N ILE A 101 3.55 -21.21 7.27
CA ILE A 101 4.08 -20.02 7.91
C ILE A 101 4.72 -20.41 9.23
N VAL A 102 5.61 -19.57 9.73
CA VAL A 102 6.15 -19.66 11.10
C VAL A 102 5.47 -18.61 11.94
N VAL A 103 4.99 -18.99 13.12
CA VAL A 103 4.33 -18.11 14.09
C VAL A 103 5.13 -18.08 15.35
N GLN A 104 5.41 -16.88 15.87
CA GLN A 104 6.07 -16.62 17.13
C GLN A 104 5.13 -15.85 18.07
N ILE A 105 4.78 -16.45 19.19
CA ILE A 105 4.09 -15.81 20.31
C ILE A 105 5.13 -15.62 21.40
N ASP A 106 5.15 -14.48 22.05
CA ASP A 106 6.11 -14.19 23.10
C ASP A 106 6.00 -15.20 24.26
N GLY A 107 7.15 -15.64 24.75
CA GLY A 107 7.24 -16.68 25.78
C GLY A 107 7.04 -18.12 25.29
N LEU A 108 6.69 -18.35 24.01
CA LEU A 108 6.51 -19.68 23.45
C LEU A 108 7.55 -19.99 22.37
N ALA A 109 7.81 -21.28 22.12
CA ALA A 109 8.63 -21.68 20.99
C ALA A 109 7.93 -21.36 19.66
N PRO A 110 8.68 -20.99 18.59
CA PRO A 110 8.11 -20.83 17.26
C PRO A 110 7.39 -22.11 16.81
N ARG A 111 6.26 -21.95 16.13
CA ARG A 111 5.50 -23.07 15.58
C ARG A 111 5.23 -22.87 14.09
N GLU A 112 5.18 -23.96 13.35
CA GLU A 112 4.70 -23.96 11.98
C GLU A 112 3.17 -24.06 11.95
N GLN A 113 2.56 -23.37 10.98
CA GLN A 113 1.15 -23.49 10.69
C GLN A 113 0.96 -23.68 9.19
N ALA A 114 0.35 -24.82 8.83
CA ALA A 114 0.10 -25.17 7.44
C ALA A 114 -1.19 -24.53 6.92
N TYR A 115 -1.21 -24.29 5.60
CA TYR A 115 -2.41 -23.94 4.84
C TYR A 115 -2.31 -24.57 3.44
N THR A 116 -3.45 -24.66 2.73
CA THR A 116 -3.50 -25.27 1.41
C THR A 116 -3.68 -24.22 0.33
N VAL A 117 -2.81 -24.23 -0.67
CA VAL A 117 -2.96 -23.46 -1.92
C VAL A 117 -3.76 -24.30 -2.89
N VAL A 118 -4.96 -23.85 -3.24
CA VAL A 118 -5.87 -24.53 -4.17
C VAL A 118 -5.51 -24.18 -5.62
N PRO A 119 -5.56 -25.12 -6.58
CA PRO A 119 -5.31 -24.81 -7.98
C PRO A 119 -6.29 -23.78 -8.53
N LYS A 120 -5.78 -22.80 -9.29
CA LYS A 120 -6.59 -21.85 -10.05
C LYS A 120 -6.06 -21.76 -11.48
N ARG A 121 -6.97 -21.91 -12.45
CA ARG A 121 -6.65 -21.66 -13.86
C ARG A 121 -6.99 -20.22 -14.20
N TYR A 122 -6.00 -19.49 -14.67
CA TYR A 122 -6.17 -18.14 -15.21
C TYR A 122 -6.39 -18.19 -16.71
N ALA A 123 -7.14 -17.23 -17.25
CA ALA A 123 -7.35 -17.10 -18.68
C ALA A 123 -6.00 -16.92 -19.41
N GLU A 124 -5.92 -17.43 -20.63
CA GLU A 124 -4.75 -17.29 -21.49
C GLU A 124 -5.11 -16.56 -22.77
N GLN A 125 -4.29 -15.58 -23.14
CA GLN A 125 -4.42 -14.80 -24.37
C GLN A 125 -3.18 -15.06 -25.24
N ARG A 126 -3.38 -15.67 -26.41
CA ARG A 126 -2.33 -15.91 -27.39
C ARG A 126 -2.38 -14.82 -28.45
N LEU A 127 -1.26 -14.12 -28.62
CA LEU A 127 -1.13 -13.04 -29.59
C LEU A 127 0.07 -13.27 -30.50
N LYS A 128 -0.12 -12.96 -31.78
CA LYS A 128 0.99 -12.80 -32.72
C LYS A 128 1.40 -11.33 -32.71
N VAL A 129 2.65 -11.03 -32.42
CA VAL A 129 3.21 -9.68 -32.31
C VAL A 129 4.50 -9.60 -33.12
N GLU A 130 4.91 -8.39 -33.47
CA GLU A 130 6.20 -8.14 -34.12
C GLU A 130 7.38 -8.62 -33.23
N PRO A 131 8.41 -9.30 -33.78
CA PRO A 131 9.53 -9.84 -32.98
C PRO A 131 10.21 -8.80 -32.10
N LYS A 132 10.45 -7.57 -32.61
CA LYS A 132 11.05 -6.45 -31.85
C LYS A 132 10.25 -6.02 -30.60
N THR A 133 8.99 -6.47 -30.49
CA THR A 133 8.16 -6.22 -29.33
C THR A 133 8.50 -7.18 -28.19
N VAL A 134 9.23 -8.24 -28.46
CA VAL A 134 9.48 -9.35 -27.54
C VAL A 134 10.86 -9.25 -26.91
N ASP A 135 11.87 -8.87 -27.67
CA ASP A 135 13.27 -8.84 -27.25
C ASP A 135 13.71 -7.40 -26.92
N LEU A 136 14.36 -7.24 -25.76
CA LEU A 136 14.90 -5.95 -25.34
C LEU A 136 16.26 -5.71 -25.99
N SER A 137 16.55 -4.44 -26.33
CA SER A 137 17.90 -4.03 -26.65
C SER A 137 18.83 -4.18 -25.43
N PRO A 138 20.16 -4.32 -25.59
CA PRO A 138 21.08 -4.36 -24.45
C PRO A 138 20.94 -3.15 -23.51
N GLN A 139 20.64 -1.97 -24.05
CA GLN A 139 20.43 -0.74 -23.26
C GLN A 139 19.14 -0.83 -22.43
N ASP A 140 18.04 -1.27 -23.06
CA ASP A 140 16.74 -1.44 -22.38
C ASP A 140 16.82 -2.53 -21.32
N LEU A 141 17.54 -3.61 -21.59
CA LEU A 141 17.77 -4.67 -20.62
C LEU A 141 18.53 -4.13 -19.39
N ALA A 142 19.61 -3.42 -19.60
CA ALA A 142 20.39 -2.81 -18.52
C ALA A 142 19.58 -1.79 -17.72
N ARG A 143 18.68 -1.01 -18.37
CA ARG A 143 17.73 -0.13 -17.69
C ARG A 143 16.77 -0.94 -16.83
N PHE A 144 16.14 -1.94 -17.41
CA PHE A 144 15.18 -2.80 -16.71
C PHE A 144 15.80 -3.52 -15.49
N GLU A 145 17.04 -4.00 -15.61
CA GLU A 145 17.75 -4.67 -14.51
C GLU A 145 17.97 -3.72 -13.32
N ARG A 146 18.44 -2.49 -13.59
CA ARG A 146 18.60 -1.47 -12.52
C ARG A 146 17.27 -1.11 -11.88
N GLU A 147 16.22 -0.94 -12.67
CA GLU A 147 14.87 -0.62 -12.17
C GLU A 147 14.30 -1.77 -11.35
N ARG A 148 14.51 -3.01 -11.76
CA ARG A 148 14.12 -4.22 -11.01
C ARG A 148 14.82 -4.24 -9.64
N ASP A 149 16.13 -4.00 -9.60
CA ASP A 149 16.90 -4.03 -8.36
C ASP A 149 16.45 -2.91 -7.40
N HIS A 150 16.16 -1.71 -7.93
CA HIS A 150 15.53 -0.64 -7.15
C HIS A 150 14.16 -1.07 -6.60
N GLN A 151 13.29 -1.63 -7.44
CA GLN A 151 11.95 -2.07 -7.01
C GLN A 151 12.02 -3.15 -5.93
N GLN A 152 13.07 -3.99 -5.87
CA GLN A 152 13.24 -4.94 -4.77
C GLN A 152 13.38 -4.24 -3.41
N THR A 153 13.97 -3.04 -3.36
CA THR A 153 14.05 -2.25 -2.12
C THR A 153 12.69 -1.66 -1.75
N VAL A 154 11.93 -1.20 -2.75
CA VAL A 154 10.58 -0.62 -2.56
C VAL A 154 9.63 -1.67 -2.01
N ILE A 155 9.58 -2.86 -2.61
CA ILE A 155 8.67 -3.93 -2.19
C ILE A 155 9.06 -4.61 -0.87
N ALA A 156 10.24 -4.34 -0.35
CA ALA A 156 10.70 -4.87 0.93
C ALA A 156 10.16 -4.08 2.13
N VAL A 157 9.51 -2.93 1.90
CA VAL A 157 8.97 -2.08 2.96
C VAL A 157 7.94 -2.84 3.79
N PHE A 158 8.08 -2.71 5.11
CA PHE A 158 7.15 -3.23 6.11
C PHE A 158 7.10 -2.22 7.26
N SER A 159 6.07 -1.42 7.33
CA SER A 159 6.00 -0.24 8.19
C SER A 159 4.88 -0.31 9.21
N GLU A 160 4.95 0.57 10.18
CA GLU A 160 3.89 0.91 11.12
C GLU A 160 3.46 2.38 10.88
N PRO A 161 2.24 2.78 11.22
CA PRO A 161 1.18 1.95 11.83
C PRO A 161 0.56 0.97 10.82
N LEU A 162 -0.08 -0.08 11.34
CA LEU A 162 -0.85 -1.00 10.51
C LEU A 162 -2.13 -0.31 10.00
N PRO A 163 -2.63 -0.70 8.81
CA PRO A 163 -3.86 -0.14 8.28
C PRO A 163 -5.07 -0.53 9.13
N ALA A 164 -5.95 0.43 9.43
CA ALA A 164 -7.19 0.19 10.15
C ALA A 164 -8.22 -0.60 9.32
N SER A 165 -8.12 -0.51 8.00
CA SER A 165 -8.93 -1.27 7.04
C SER A 165 -8.06 -1.72 5.88
N LEU A 166 -8.36 -2.89 5.33
CA LEU A 166 -7.73 -3.41 4.11
C LEU A 166 -8.65 -3.25 2.89
N ARG A 167 -9.82 -2.65 3.07
CA ARG A 167 -10.76 -2.39 1.98
C ARG A 167 -10.33 -1.17 1.20
N MET A 168 -10.05 -1.39 -0.06
CA MET A 168 -9.59 -0.36 -1.00
C MET A 168 -10.74 0.13 -1.88
N ARG A 169 -10.63 1.37 -2.32
CA ARG A 169 -11.47 1.92 -3.38
C ARG A 169 -10.80 1.75 -4.73
N VAL A 170 -11.62 1.73 -5.78
CA VAL A 170 -11.11 1.78 -7.16
C VAL A 170 -10.40 3.13 -7.37
N PRO A 171 -9.12 3.13 -7.82
CA PRO A 171 -8.32 4.35 -7.87
C PRO A 171 -8.68 5.32 -9.01
N THR A 172 -9.44 4.87 -10.02
CA THR A 172 -9.90 5.71 -11.12
C THR A 172 -11.22 5.18 -11.68
N PRO A 173 -12.15 6.05 -12.14
CA PRO A 173 -13.33 5.57 -12.84
C PRO A 173 -12.95 4.96 -14.18
N GLY A 174 -13.67 3.92 -14.60
CA GLY A 174 -13.44 3.28 -15.88
C GLY A 174 -13.88 1.81 -15.90
N ARG A 175 -13.80 1.21 -17.09
CA ARG A 175 -14.13 -0.21 -17.29
C ARG A 175 -12.88 -1.06 -17.05
N ARG A 176 -12.99 -2.13 -16.26
CA ARG A 176 -11.92 -3.13 -16.16
C ARG A 176 -11.65 -3.71 -17.55
N SER A 177 -10.43 -3.53 -18.05
CA SER A 177 -10.04 -3.94 -19.41
C SER A 177 -9.15 -5.19 -19.41
N SER A 178 -8.44 -5.46 -18.31
CA SER A 178 -7.68 -6.69 -18.11
C SER A 178 -7.72 -7.12 -16.66
N SER A 179 -7.77 -8.43 -16.44
CA SER A 179 -7.87 -9.02 -15.12
C SER A 179 -6.50 -9.48 -14.61
N PHE A 180 -6.38 -9.50 -13.29
CA PHE A 180 -5.24 -10.12 -12.61
C PHE A 180 -5.08 -11.60 -13.02
N GLY A 181 -3.84 -12.05 -13.16
CA GLY A 181 -3.51 -13.44 -13.50
C GLY A 181 -3.62 -13.79 -14.98
N LEU A 182 -4.10 -12.89 -15.85
CA LEU A 182 -4.19 -13.15 -17.29
C LEU A 182 -2.80 -13.53 -17.85
N ARG A 183 -2.69 -14.72 -18.43
CA ARG A 183 -1.47 -15.24 -19.05
C ARG A 183 -1.42 -14.79 -20.50
N ARG A 184 -0.34 -14.10 -20.88
CA ARG A 184 -0.10 -13.71 -22.27
C ARG A 184 0.98 -14.59 -22.88
N VAL A 185 0.70 -15.11 -24.07
CA VAL A 185 1.67 -15.91 -24.87
C VAL A 185 1.89 -15.18 -26.18
N PHE A 186 3.10 -14.62 -26.38
CA PHE A 186 3.46 -13.88 -27.58
C PHE A 186 4.32 -14.78 -28.49
N ASN A 187 3.87 -15.02 -29.71
CA ASN A 187 4.59 -15.86 -30.68
C ASN A 187 5.01 -17.25 -30.11
N GLY A 188 4.16 -17.84 -29.25
CA GLY A 188 4.46 -19.10 -28.58
C GLY A 188 5.28 -18.98 -27.28
N GLN A 189 5.80 -17.81 -26.94
CA GLN A 189 6.56 -17.57 -25.73
C GLN A 189 5.66 -17.08 -24.59
N SER A 190 5.63 -17.80 -23.47
CA SER A 190 4.93 -17.36 -22.27
C SER A 190 5.54 -16.08 -21.70
N ARG A 191 4.69 -15.14 -21.27
CA ARG A 191 5.06 -13.95 -20.54
C ARG A 191 4.66 -14.08 -19.06
N ASN A 192 5.25 -13.25 -18.22
CA ASN A 192 4.79 -13.16 -16.82
C ASN A 192 3.29 -12.85 -16.79
N PRO A 193 2.52 -13.54 -15.95
CA PRO A 193 1.10 -13.24 -15.79
C PRO A 193 0.88 -11.78 -15.40
N HIS A 194 -0.24 -11.23 -15.82
CA HIS A 194 -0.65 -9.88 -15.45
C HIS A 194 -0.81 -9.76 -13.92
N SER A 195 -0.03 -8.89 -13.29
CA SER A 195 0.09 -8.82 -11.83
C SER A 195 -0.77 -7.71 -11.19
N GLY A 196 -1.76 -7.19 -11.92
CA GLY A 196 -2.65 -6.15 -11.44
C GLY A 196 -3.99 -6.17 -12.16
N MET A 197 -4.72 -5.07 -12.04
CA MET A 197 -5.99 -4.79 -12.71
C MET A 197 -5.80 -3.60 -13.64
N ASP A 198 -6.16 -3.76 -14.91
CA ASP A 198 -6.18 -2.63 -15.85
C ASP A 198 -7.57 -2.00 -15.90
N ILE A 199 -7.62 -0.68 -15.80
CA ILE A 199 -8.84 0.13 -15.87
C ILE A 199 -8.71 1.10 -17.05
N ALA A 200 -9.48 0.84 -18.10
CA ALA A 200 -9.50 1.70 -19.29
C ALA A 200 -10.16 3.03 -18.93
N ALA A 201 -9.42 4.11 -19.13
CA ALA A 201 -9.88 5.48 -18.92
C ALA A 201 -9.10 6.43 -19.83
N PRO A 202 -9.69 7.57 -20.26
CA PRO A 202 -8.99 8.56 -21.06
C PRO A 202 -7.75 9.14 -20.35
N THR A 203 -6.75 9.51 -21.12
CA THR A 203 -5.60 10.28 -20.59
C THR A 203 -6.09 11.54 -19.87
N GLY A 204 -5.51 11.83 -18.70
CA GLY A 204 -5.90 12.97 -17.86
C GLY A 204 -7.00 12.65 -16.84
N THR A 205 -7.63 11.46 -16.90
CA THR A 205 -8.60 11.04 -15.88
C THR A 205 -7.91 11.00 -14.51
N PRO A 206 -8.48 11.60 -13.45
CA PRO A 206 -7.87 11.60 -12.13
C PRO A 206 -7.62 10.19 -11.57
N VAL A 207 -6.46 10.02 -10.94
CA VAL A 207 -6.10 8.82 -10.17
C VAL A 207 -5.96 9.21 -8.71
N VAL A 208 -6.58 8.43 -7.83
CA VAL A 208 -6.61 8.67 -6.40
C VAL A 208 -5.99 7.52 -5.62
N ALA A 209 -5.52 7.79 -4.40
CA ALA A 209 -5.02 6.77 -3.49
C ALA A 209 -6.13 5.75 -3.15
N PRO A 210 -5.91 4.44 -3.39
CA PRO A 210 -6.94 3.43 -3.13
C PRO A 210 -7.22 3.23 -1.64
N LEU A 211 -6.24 3.53 -0.81
CA LEU A 211 -6.28 3.48 0.65
C LEU A 211 -5.35 4.57 1.18
N ALA A 212 -5.54 5.00 2.44
CA ALA A 212 -4.58 5.90 3.07
C ALA A 212 -3.19 5.28 3.14
N GLY A 213 -2.15 6.08 2.93
CA GLY A 213 -0.78 5.56 2.91
C GLY A 213 0.27 6.63 2.62
N ARG A 214 1.52 6.20 2.66
CA ARG A 214 2.68 7.03 2.34
C ARG A 214 3.19 6.72 0.95
N VAL A 215 3.49 7.73 0.17
CA VAL A 215 4.23 7.58 -1.09
C VAL A 215 5.65 7.15 -0.77
N ILE A 216 6.03 5.94 -1.19
CA ILE A 216 7.36 5.38 -0.92
C ILE A 216 8.27 5.42 -2.14
N ASP A 217 7.70 5.57 -3.33
CA ASP A 217 8.48 5.71 -4.55
C ASP A 217 7.66 6.36 -5.67
N THR A 218 8.33 7.15 -6.50
CA THR A 218 7.81 7.70 -7.75
C THR A 218 8.88 7.64 -8.82
N GLY A 219 8.52 7.23 -10.04
CA GLY A 219 9.51 7.13 -11.10
C GLY A 219 8.94 6.88 -12.49
N ASP A 220 9.80 6.96 -13.49
CA ASP A 220 9.52 6.54 -14.87
C ASP A 220 10.27 5.24 -15.16
N TYR A 221 9.53 4.13 -15.21
CA TYR A 221 10.05 2.78 -15.40
C TYR A 221 9.81 2.29 -16.82
N PHE A 222 10.73 1.52 -17.35
CA PHE A 222 10.71 1.05 -18.74
C PHE A 222 9.38 0.40 -19.13
N PHE A 223 8.89 -0.53 -18.30
CA PHE A 223 7.61 -1.19 -18.57
C PHE A 223 6.41 -0.43 -18.02
N ASN A 224 6.52 0.08 -16.81
CA ASN A 224 5.40 0.66 -16.07
C ASN A 224 5.16 2.14 -16.41
N GLY A 225 6.13 2.82 -17.04
CA GLY A 225 6.08 4.26 -17.27
C GLY A 225 6.03 5.03 -15.95
N GLN A 226 5.40 6.18 -15.96
CA GLN A 226 5.23 6.99 -14.75
C GLN A 226 4.40 6.22 -13.73
N THR A 227 4.99 5.98 -12.57
CA THR A 227 4.50 5.06 -11.52
C THR A 227 4.58 5.73 -10.15
N VAL A 228 3.59 5.43 -9.31
CA VAL A 228 3.58 5.78 -7.88
C VAL A 228 3.39 4.51 -7.07
N TRP A 229 4.22 4.32 -6.05
CA TRP A 229 4.07 3.29 -5.03
C TRP A 229 3.61 3.90 -3.71
N LEU A 230 2.62 3.25 -3.09
CA LEU A 230 2.08 3.61 -1.77
C LEU A 230 2.30 2.48 -0.79
N ASP A 231 2.77 2.82 0.40
CA ASP A 231 2.84 1.95 1.57
C ASP A 231 1.65 2.26 2.49
N HIS A 232 0.84 1.24 2.75
CA HIS A 232 -0.34 1.30 3.61
C HIS A 232 -0.08 0.75 5.01
N GLY A 233 1.14 0.26 5.28
CA GLY A 233 1.55 -0.39 6.53
C GLY A 233 1.47 -1.91 6.50
N GLY A 234 2.28 -2.58 7.33
CA GLY A 234 2.28 -4.03 7.49
C GLY A 234 2.61 -4.84 6.23
N GLY A 235 3.37 -4.26 5.29
CA GLY A 235 3.69 -4.91 4.01
C GLY A 235 2.53 -4.96 3.01
N LEU A 236 1.47 -4.16 3.23
CA LEU A 236 0.43 -3.88 2.24
C LEU A 236 0.84 -2.67 1.41
N LEU A 237 1.14 -2.89 0.15
CA LEU A 237 1.53 -1.86 -0.80
C LEU A 237 0.55 -1.80 -1.98
N SER A 238 0.46 -0.64 -2.62
CA SER A 238 -0.17 -0.54 -3.94
C SER A 238 0.69 0.25 -4.91
N MET A 239 0.55 -0.04 -6.20
CA MET A 239 1.18 0.74 -7.26
C MET A 239 0.16 1.12 -8.32
N VAL A 240 0.35 2.30 -8.89
CA VAL A 240 -0.39 2.78 -10.06
C VAL A 240 0.59 3.18 -11.14
N CYS A 241 0.35 2.71 -12.37
CA CYS A 241 1.29 2.83 -13.47
C CYS A 241 0.68 3.49 -14.70
N HIS A 242 1.53 3.77 -15.69
CA HIS A 242 1.19 4.35 -17.00
C HIS A 242 0.63 5.76 -16.91
N LEU A 243 0.94 6.49 -15.82
CA LEU A 243 0.42 7.83 -15.57
C LEU A 243 0.89 8.85 -16.64
N SER A 244 0.07 9.88 -16.87
CA SER A 244 0.45 11.06 -17.66
C SER A 244 0.97 12.20 -16.79
N ALA A 245 0.64 12.17 -15.50
CA ALA A 245 1.11 13.13 -14.50
C ALA A 245 1.18 12.45 -13.13
N ILE A 246 2.20 12.79 -12.35
CA ILE A 246 2.36 12.46 -10.93
C ILE A 246 2.22 13.76 -10.15
N ASP A 247 1.22 13.84 -9.27
CA ASP A 247 0.89 15.05 -8.51
C ASP A 247 1.44 14.99 -7.05
N VAL A 248 2.25 13.98 -6.75
CA VAL A 248 2.80 13.69 -5.40
C VAL A 248 4.30 13.41 -5.46
N THR A 249 4.95 13.46 -4.32
CA THR A 249 6.38 13.16 -4.16
C THR A 249 6.59 12.08 -3.10
N THR A 250 7.72 11.38 -3.18
CA THR A 250 8.13 10.41 -2.14
C THR A 250 8.18 11.07 -0.77
N GLY A 251 7.51 10.47 0.20
CA GLY A 251 7.35 10.96 1.56
C GLY A 251 5.97 11.54 1.86
N ASP A 252 5.19 11.95 0.85
CA ASP A 252 3.83 12.46 1.04
C ASP A 252 2.94 11.41 1.71
N VAL A 253 2.07 11.86 2.61
CA VAL A 253 1.05 11.03 3.26
C VAL A 253 -0.30 11.41 2.67
N LEU A 254 -1.01 10.42 2.16
CA LEU A 254 -2.27 10.59 1.45
C LEU A 254 -3.41 9.93 2.21
N ASP A 255 -4.55 10.60 2.25
CA ASP A 255 -5.82 9.97 2.64
C ASP A 255 -6.39 9.13 1.49
N ALA A 256 -7.22 8.13 1.84
CA ALA A 256 -7.94 7.34 0.84
C ALA A 256 -8.83 8.26 -0.02
N GLY A 257 -8.63 8.22 -1.34
CA GLY A 257 -9.33 9.07 -2.30
C GLY A 257 -8.65 10.40 -2.60
N GLN A 258 -7.55 10.71 -1.95
CA GLN A 258 -6.75 11.89 -2.31
C GLN A 258 -6.09 11.68 -3.68
N ARG A 259 -6.11 12.71 -4.51
CA ARG A 259 -5.53 12.67 -5.85
C ARG A 259 -4.02 12.49 -5.77
N LEU A 260 -3.48 11.62 -6.63
CA LEU A 260 -2.04 11.34 -6.72
C LEU A 260 -1.47 11.48 -8.15
N GLY A 261 -2.34 11.60 -9.16
CA GLY A 261 -1.90 11.73 -10.55
C GLY A 261 -3.05 11.65 -11.54
N ALA A 262 -2.72 11.30 -12.77
CA ALA A 262 -3.68 11.17 -13.86
C ALA A 262 -3.33 10.00 -14.77
N VAL A 263 -4.35 9.31 -15.28
CA VAL A 263 -4.24 8.23 -16.27
C VAL A 263 -3.47 8.70 -17.51
N GLY A 264 -2.63 7.86 -18.04
CA GLY A 264 -1.86 8.10 -19.24
C GLY A 264 -1.66 6.85 -20.08
N ALA A 265 -0.58 6.87 -20.85
CA ALA A 265 -0.13 5.75 -21.69
C ALA A 265 1.40 5.70 -21.74
N THR A 266 2.07 6.05 -20.64
CA THR A 266 3.54 5.99 -20.52
C THR A 266 4.00 4.55 -20.30
N GLY A 267 5.30 4.27 -20.56
CA GLY A 267 5.84 2.91 -20.51
C GLY A 267 5.41 2.07 -21.70
N ARG A 268 5.29 0.75 -21.50
CA ARG A 268 5.03 -0.20 -22.58
C ARG A 268 3.58 -0.64 -22.63
N VAL A 269 2.73 0.15 -23.25
CA VAL A 269 1.28 -0.06 -23.35
C VAL A 269 0.76 0.09 -24.76
N THR A 270 -0.48 -0.35 -25.01
CA THR A 270 -1.17 -0.24 -26.31
C THR A 270 -2.17 0.91 -26.37
N GLY A 271 -2.47 1.54 -25.27
CA GLY A 271 -3.40 2.66 -25.18
C GLY A 271 -3.64 3.13 -23.76
N PRO A 272 -4.37 4.24 -23.56
CA PRO A 272 -4.58 4.84 -22.25
C PRO A 272 -5.35 3.90 -21.31
N HIS A 273 -4.78 3.66 -20.15
CA HIS A 273 -5.39 2.93 -19.02
C HIS A 273 -4.58 3.14 -17.76
N LEU A 274 -5.18 2.83 -16.62
CA LEU A 274 -4.47 2.67 -15.36
C LEU A 274 -4.17 1.19 -15.16
N HIS A 275 -2.91 0.84 -14.91
CA HIS A 275 -2.55 -0.42 -14.29
C HIS A 275 -2.48 -0.22 -12.78
N TRP A 276 -3.29 -0.97 -12.02
CA TRP A 276 -3.33 -0.95 -10.58
C TRP A 276 -2.91 -2.31 -10.01
N GLY A 277 -1.78 -2.33 -9.31
CA GLY A 277 -1.26 -3.50 -8.60
C GLY A 277 -1.44 -3.35 -7.10
N VAL A 278 -1.69 -4.46 -6.42
CA VAL A 278 -1.66 -4.56 -4.95
C VAL A 278 -0.71 -5.67 -4.55
N MET A 279 0.10 -5.40 -3.56
CA MET A 279 1.05 -6.33 -2.98
C MET A 279 0.77 -6.53 -1.51
N LEU A 280 0.76 -7.76 -1.06
CA LEU A 280 0.69 -8.14 0.34
C LEU A 280 1.85 -9.08 0.65
N ASN A 281 2.70 -8.68 1.61
CA ASN A 281 3.85 -9.48 2.04
C ASN A 281 4.75 -9.89 0.83
N ARG A 282 5.13 -8.92 0.01
CA ARG A 282 5.95 -9.11 -1.21
C ARG A 282 5.33 -10.00 -2.29
N ALA A 283 4.07 -10.37 -2.18
CA ALA A 283 3.33 -11.10 -3.18
C ALA A 283 2.28 -10.20 -3.86
N MET A 284 2.33 -10.10 -5.20
CA MET A 284 1.24 -9.45 -5.94
C MET A 284 -0.02 -10.30 -5.79
N VAL A 285 -1.10 -9.66 -5.34
CA VAL A 285 -2.41 -10.28 -5.10
C VAL A 285 -3.48 -9.63 -5.96
N ASP A 286 -4.58 -10.35 -6.20
CA ASP A 286 -5.69 -9.82 -7.00
C ASP A 286 -6.33 -8.62 -6.29
N PRO A 287 -6.25 -7.41 -6.87
CA PRO A 287 -6.83 -6.21 -6.26
C PRO A 287 -8.34 -6.34 -6.00
N ALA A 288 -9.04 -7.18 -6.76
CA ALA A 288 -10.47 -7.40 -6.57
C ALA A 288 -10.82 -7.97 -5.18
N LEU A 289 -9.88 -8.67 -4.53
CA LEU A 289 -10.08 -9.23 -3.19
C LEU A 289 -10.09 -8.15 -2.09
N LEU A 290 -9.56 -6.97 -2.39
CA LEU A 290 -9.48 -5.86 -1.43
C LEU A 290 -10.52 -4.77 -1.69
N LEU A 291 -11.32 -4.87 -2.76
CA LEU A 291 -12.34 -3.87 -3.03
C LEU A 291 -13.45 -3.88 -1.97
N ALA A 292 -13.87 -2.69 -1.56
CA ALA A 292 -15.12 -2.52 -0.85
C ALA A 292 -16.29 -2.94 -1.77
N GLU A 293 -17.27 -3.65 -1.22
CA GLU A 293 -18.51 -4.02 -1.92
C GLU A 293 -19.40 -2.80 -2.17
#